data_fd679f9157e71c2b83b9284307b88715
#
_entry.id   fd679f9157e71c2b83b9284307b88715
#
_cell.length_a   1.000
_cell.length_b   1.000
_cell.length_c   1.000
_cell.angle_alpha   90.00
_cell.angle_beta   90.00
_cell.angle_gamma   90.00
#
_symmetry.space_group_name_H-M   'P 1'
#
loop_
_entity.id
_entity.type
_entity.pdbx_description
1 polymer ?
#
loop_
_entity_poly.entity_id
_entity_poly.type
_entity_poly.pdbx_seq_one_letter_code
_entity_poly.pdbx_strand_id
1 'polypeptide(L)'
;QMAEAKVVDIIWSPSKDGYLKPRVRIEPIELNGVTIEYATGFNGSFIEENKIGIGSVIQIIRSGDVIPHIMKVIVPAAIPKMPDEDYIWNKNHVDIILKDVDTNPVVMEKKITLFFKNLDIGGVGSGNVKRLIKAKYDTIPKILAMDEKEYLTVEGFKAKLANKIYTNIQKRIEESSLVSLMKASGIFGRGLGERKIQPILDAHPDILISDETTEEKLKKVKSVKGMAQKTAKAFVDKIEPFIAFMEQSKLTSKLQIEKKEEVVYDKEHPLFKKRIVLTEIKGKELERFILSKGGEVGKNVSKKTFLVVKKDEMTDTEKANAAKLLGIKTITEVNFRKEYNI
;
A
#
# COMPACT_ATOMS: atom_id res chain seq x y z
N GLN A 1 11.99 -26.57 -18.87
CA GLN A 1 11.51 -27.31 -20.08
C GLN A 1 10.78 -26.36 -21.02
N MET A 2 10.84 -26.70 -22.31
CA MET A 2 10.20 -25.96 -23.38
C MET A 2 9.19 -26.87 -24.09
N ALA A 3 8.09 -26.28 -24.54
CA ALA A 3 7.11 -26.97 -25.35
C ALA A 3 6.47 -26.02 -26.36
N GLU A 4 6.00 -26.58 -27.47
CA GLU A 4 5.22 -25.85 -28.46
C GLU A 4 3.73 -25.99 -28.15
N ALA A 5 2.99 -24.93 -28.32
CA ALA A 5 1.56 -24.89 -28.04
C ALA A 5 0.83 -24.02 -29.09
N LYS A 6 -0.37 -24.43 -29.42
CA LYS A 6 -1.26 -23.67 -30.29
C LYS A 6 -2.08 -22.68 -29.47
N VAL A 7 -2.12 -21.45 -29.91
CA VAL A 7 -2.91 -20.38 -29.29
C VAL A 7 -4.39 -20.54 -29.65
N VAL A 8 -5.25 -20.60 -28.67
CA VAL A 8 -6.71 -20.69 -28.83
C VAL A 8 -7.41 -19.37 -28.62
N ASP A 9 -6.84 -18.50 -27.80
CA ASP A 9 -7.37 -17.17 -27.57
C ASP A 9 -6.34 -16.24 -26.87
N ILE A 10 -6.59 -14.95 -26.88
CA ILE A 10 -5.87 -13.96 -26.07
C ILE A 10 -6.89 -13.22 -25.22
N ILE A 11 -6.74 -13.31 -23.90
CA ILE A 11 -7.61 -12.69 -22.92
C ILE A 11 -6.95 -11.39 -22.47
N TRP A 12 -7.63 -10.29 -22.71
CA TRP A 12 -7.22 -8.96 -22.32
C TRP A 12 -7.92 -8.56 -21.02
N SER A 13 -7.16 -8.22 -19.99
CA SER A 13 -7.70 -7.82 -18.71
C SER A 13 -7.12 -6.48 -18.28
N PRO A 14 -7.95 -5.51 -17.88
CA PRO A 14 -7.45 -4.23 -17.41
C PRO A 14 -6.83 -4.34 -16.03
N SER A 15 -5.73 -3.62 -15.81
CA SER A 15 -5.18 -3.34 -14.49
C SER A 15 -6.03 -2.28 -13.78
N LYS A 16 -5.73 -2.00 -12.50
CA LYS A 16 -6.34 -0.90 -11.75
C LYS A 16 -6.17 0.49 -12.40
N ASP A 17 -5.14 0.65 -13.21
CA ASP A 17 -4.83 1.91 -13.92
C ASP A 17 -5.36 1.89 -15.38
N GLY A 18 -6.12 0.87 -15.74
CA GLY A 18 -6.72 0.71 -17.07
C GLY A 18 -5.80 0.16 -18.17
N TYR A 19 -4.58 -0.23 -17.85
CA TYR A 19 -3.70 -0.91 -18.80
C TYR A 19 -4.22 -2.29 -19.10
N LEU A 20 -4.42 -2.59 -20.39
CA LEU A 20 -4.84 -3.91 -20.84
C LEU A 20 -3.64 -4.84 -20.92
N LYS A 21 -3.69 -5.91 -20.15
CA LYS A 21 -2.64 -6.94 -20.11
C LYS A 21 -3.10 -8.21 -20.78
N PRO A 22 -2.30 -8.74 -21.75
CA PRO A 22 -2.65 -9.95 -22.47
C PRO A 22 -2.26 -11.20 -21.70
N ARG A 23 -3.15 -12.16 -21.68
CA ARG A 23 -2.93 -13.54 -21.24
C ARG A 23 -3.24 -14.48 -22.39
N VAL A 24 -2.24 -15.20 -22.86
CA VAL A 24 -2.37 -16.09 -24.01
C VAL A 24 -2.90 -17.43 -23.54
N ARG A 25 -4.08 -17.80 -24.01
CA ARG A 25 -4.67 -19.11 -23.79
C ARG A 25 -4.22 -20.06 -24.88
N ILE A 26 -3.75 -21.25 -24.51
CA ILE A 26 -3.22 -22.27 -25.38
C ILE A 26 -4.02 -23.57 -25.27
N GLU A 27 -3.93 -24.44 -26.25
CA GLU A 27 -4.33 -25.83 -26.09
C GLU A 27 -3.53 -26.41 -24.89
N PRO A 28 -4.20 -27.11 -23.94
CA PRO A 28 -3.54 -27.64 -22.77
C PRO A 28 -2.35 -28.53 -23.12
N ILE A 29 -1.21 -28.29 -22.49
CA ILE A 29 0.00 -29.11 -22.62
C ILE A 29 0.55 -29.50 -21.25
N GLU A 30 1.17 -30.65 -21.16
CA GLU A 30 1.87 -31.10 -19.97
C GLU A 30 3.33 -30.61 -20.02
N LEU A 31 3.73 -29.90 -18.96
CA LEU A 31 5.09 -29.40 -18.79
C LEU A 31 5.54 -29.53 -17.33
N ASN A 32 6.59 -30.30 -17.09
CA ASN A 32 7.06 -30.61 -15.71
C ASN A 32 5.97 -31.20 -14.80
N GLY A 33 5.13 -32.10 -15.33
CA GLY A 33 4.05 -32.74 -14.55
C GLY A 33 2.90 -31.82 -14.19
N VAL A 34 2.79 -30.65 -14.85
CA VAL A 34 1.71 -29.68 -14.66
C VAL A 34 1.08 -29.36 -16.00
N THR A 35 -0.25 -29.34 -16.03
CA THR A 35 -1.00 -28.91 -17.21
C THR A 35 -0.95 -27.39 -17.33
N ILE A 36 -0.44 -26.90 -18.45
CA ILE A 36 -0.34 -25.48 -18.78
C ILE A 36 -1.43 -25.12 -19.80
N GLU A 37 -2.24 -24.15 -19.46
CA GLU A 37 -3.30 -23.60 -20.31
C GLU A 37 -3.08 -22.14 -20.69
N TYR A 38 -2.18 -21.45 -20.00
CA TYR A 38 -1.95 -20.01 -20.16
C TYR A 38 -0.47 -19.65 -20.09
N ALA A 39 -0.11 -18.66 -20.88
CA ALA A 39 1.20 -18.01 -20.80
C ALA A 39 1.04 -16.48 -20.76
N THR A 40 2.03 -15.77 -20.22
CA THR A 40 2.02 -14.32 -20.29
C THR A 40 2.24 -13.83 -21.71
N GLY A 41 1.44 -12.86 -22.15
CA GLY A 41 1.59 -12.16 -23.44
C GLY A 41 2.39 -10.86 -23.34
N PHE A 42 2.97 -10.56 -22.20
CA PHE A 42 3.76 -9.36 -21.89
C PHE A 42 2.97 -8.04 -22.00
N ASN A 43 2.80 -7.50 -23.20
CA ASN A 43 2.17 -6.20 -23.46
C ASN A 43 1.54 -6.16 -24.87
N GLY A 44 0.90 -5.04 -25.19
CA GLY A 44 0.22 -4.86 -26.48
C GLY A 44 1.16 -4.92 -27.67
N SER A 45 2.31 -4.28 -27.59
CA SER A 45 3.33 -4.28 -28.64
C SER A 45 3.81 -5.69 -28.96
N PHE A 46 4.07 -6.50 -27.94
CA PHE A 46 4.51 -7.87 -28.12
C PHE A 46 3.49 -8.73 -28.89
N ILE A 47 2.21 -8.59 -28.58
CA ILE A 47 1.13 -9.31 -29.30
C ILE A 47 1.02 -8.84 -30.74
N GLU A 48 1.03 -7.51 -30.97
CA GLU A 48 0.89 -6.92 -32.29
C GLU A 48 2.06 -7.26 -33.22
N GLU A 49 3.29 -6.97 -32.76
CA GLU A 49 4.51 -7.14 -33.58
C GLU A 49 4.81 -8.60 -33.93
N ASN A 50 4.57 -9.50 -32.97
CA ASN A 50 4.77 -10.95 -33.21
C ASN A 50 3.55 -11.65 -33.85
N LYS A 51 2.50 -10.89 -34.15
CA LYS A 51 1.25 -11.40 -34.75
C LYS A 51 0.71 -12.60 -33.98
N ILE A 52 0.62 -12.49 -32.66
CA ILE A 52 0.05 -13.54 -31.83
C ILE A 52 -1.47 -13.44 -31.88
N GLY A 53 -2.11 -14.48 -32.33
CA GLY A 53 -3.56 -14.56 -32.49
C GLY A 53 -4.02 -16.02 -32.48
N ILE A 54 -5.31 -16.22 -32.72
CA ILE A 54 -5.90 -17.55 -32.74
C ILE A 54 -5.24 -18.38 -33.86
N GLY A 55 -4.75 -19.57 -33.50
CA GLY A 55 -4.06 -20.47 -34.40
C GLY A 55 -2.55 -20.27 -34.50
N SER A 56 -1.98 -19.24 -33.86
CA SER A 56 -0.52 -19.11 -33.73
C SER A 56 0.07 -20.34 -33.01
N VAL A 57 1.30 -20.70 -33.38
CA VAL A 57 2.09 -21.69 -32.63
C VAL A 57 3.22 -20.98 -31.93
N ILE A 58 3.29 -21.14 -30.63
CA ILE A 58 4.29 -20.50 -29.78
C ILE A 58 5.11 -21.54 -29.03
N GLN A 59 6.35 -21.20 -28.77
CA GLN A 59 7.21 -21.96 -27.87
C GLN A 59 7.20 -21.31 -26.51
N ILE A 60 6.78 -22.06 -25.50
CA ILE A 60 6.76 -21.59 -24.10
C ILE A 60 7.84 -22.27 -23.30
N ILE A 61 8.29 -21.56 -22.26
CA ILE A 61 9.21 -22.08 -21.25
C ILE A 61 8.61 -21.89 -19.86
N ARG A 62 8.82 -22.89 -19.02
CA ARG A 62 8.54 -22.83 -17.59
C ARG A 62 9.78 -23.27 -16.82
N SER A 63 10.22 -22.44 -15.87
CA SER A 63 11.32 -22.71 -14.96
C SER A 63 10.77 -22.72 -13.52
N GLY A 64 10.79 -23.89 -12.88
CA GLY A 64 10.24 -24.06 -11.54
C GLY A 64 8.75 -23.70 -11.45
N ASP A 65 8.36 -23.04 -10.36
CA ASP A 65 6.99 -22.55 -10.12
C ASP A 65 6.68 -21.19 -10.76
N VAL A 66 7.50 -20.77 -11.70
CA VAL A 66 7.33 -19.48 -12.40
C VAL A 66 6.23 -19.56 -13.44
N ILE A 67 5.52 -18.45 -13.65
CA ILE A 67 4.49 -18.30 -14.69
C ILE A 67 5.11 -18.60 -16.06
N PRO A 68 4.50 -19.49 -16.87
CA PRO A 68 4.99 -19.77 -18.21
C PRO A 68 5.03 -18.52 -19.07
N HIS A 69 6.10 -18.35 -19.83
CA HIS A 69 6.23 -17.23 -20.75
C HIS A 69 6.62 -17.69 -22.15
N ILE A 70 6.29 -16.85 -23.13
CA ILE A 70 6.57 -17.10 -24.54
C ILE A 70 8.03 -16.77 -24.82
N MET A 71 8.78 -17.76 -25.29
CA MET A 71 10.14 -17.56 -25.75
C MET A 71 10.19 -17.12 -27.21
N LYS A 72 9.34 -17.72 -28.03
CA LYS A 72 9.41 -17.58 -29.50
C LYS A 72 8.05 -17.85 -30.10
N VAL A 73 7.73 -17.15 -31.16
CA VAL A 73 6.60 -17.43 -32.05
C VAL A 73 7.12 -18.28 -33.20
N ILE A 74 6.59 -19.52 -33.35
CA ILE A 74 6.97 -20.45 -34.37
C ILE A 74 6.19 -20.17 -35.64
N VAL A 75 4.86 -20.07 -35.51
CA VAL A 75 3.94 -19.75 -36.59
C VAL A 75 3.09 -18.55 -36.15
N PRO A 76 3.27 -17.37 -36.75
CA PRO A 76 2.43 -16.22 -36.46
C PRO A 76 1.01 -16.42 -37.03
N ALA A 77 0.03 -15.76 -36.44
CA ALA A 77 -1.30 -15.63 -37.02
C ALA A 77 -1.30 -14.64 -38.20
N ALA A 78 -2.31 -14.69 -39.04
CA ALA A 78 -2.51 -13.68 -40.08
C ALA A 78 -2.78 -12.30 -39.48
N ILE A 79 -3.56 -12.27 -38.41
CA ILE A 79 -3.94 -11.05 -37.67
C ILE A 79 -3.70 -11.26 -36.17
N PRO A 80 -3.01 -10.34 -35.46
CA PRO A 80 -2.90 -10.42 -34.03
C PRO A 80 -4.27 -10.23 -33.38
N LYS A 81 -4.54 -10.95 -32.29
CA LYS A 81 -5.78 -10.80 -31.54
C LYS A 81 -5.64 -9.66 -30.54
N MET A 82 -6.01 -8.46 -30.96
CA MET A 82 -6.08 -7.27 -30.10
C MET A 82 -7.39 -7.25 -29.29
N PRO A 83 -7.53 -6.37 -28.26
CA PRO A 83 -8.77 -6.27 -27.50
C PRO A 83 -9.97 -5.85 -28.34
N ASP A 84 -11.16 -6.31 -27.95
CA ASP A 84 -12.42 -5.89 -28.56
C ASP A 84 -12.89 -4.52 -28.01
N GLU A 85 -12.46 -4.14 -26.79
CA GLU A 85 -12.77 -2.85 -26.19
C GLU A 85 -11.97 -1.72 -26.83
N ASP A 86 -12.54 -0.51 -26.79
CA ASP A 86 -11.85 0.68 -27.25
C ASP A 86 -10.62 0.98 -26.38
N TYR A 87 -9.48 1.15 -27.01
CA TYR A 87 -8.21 1.41 -26.35
C TYR A 87 -7.38 2.47 -27.08
N ILE A 88 -6.39 2.99 -26.38
CA ILE A 88 -5.37 3.89 -26.90
C ILE A 88 -3.98 3.34 -26.57
N TRP A 89 -3.01 3.62 -27.42
CA TRP A 89 -1.61 3.32 -27.13
C TRP A 89 -1.00 4.36 -26.21
N ASN A 90 -0.08 3.93 -25.31
CA ASN A 90 0.78 4.85 -24.60
C ASN A 90 1.79 5.51 -25.56
N LYS A 91 2.51 6.54 -25.05
CA LYS A 91 3.47 7.32 -25.86
C LYS A 91 4.54 6.47 -26.55
N ASN A 92 4.93 5.37 -25.94
CA ASN A 92 6.01 4.51 -26.44
C ASN A 92 5.50 3.37 -27.33
N HIS A 93 4.20 3.30 -27.59
CA HIS A 93 3.53 2.21 -28.34
C HIS A 93 3.87 0.81 -27.82
N VAL A 94 4.00 0.68 -26.50
CA VAL A 94 4.28 -0.59 -25.82
C VAL A 94 3.04 -1.16 -25.14
N ASP A 95 2.36 -0.33 -24.38
CA ASP A 95 1.16 -0.70 -23.65
C ASP A 95 -0.07 -0.03 -24.21
N ILE A 96 -1.19 -0.70 -24.09
CA ILE A 96 -2.50 -0.18 -24.43
C ILE A 96 -3.34 0.06 -23.19
N ILE A 97 -4.17 1.10 -23.23
CA ILE A 97 -4.97 1.58 -22.12
C ILE A 97 -6.41 1.65 -22.57
N LEU A 98 -7.34 1.19 -21.73
CA LEU A 98 -8.77 1.37 -21.97
C LEU A 98 -9.10 2.86 -22.18
N LYS A 99 -9.93 3.15 -23.17
CA LYS A 99 -10.38 4.51 -23.45
C LYS A 99 -11.28 5.04 -22.34
N ASP A 100 -12.18 4.22 -21.82
CA ASP A 100 -13.14 4.55 -20.76
C ASP A 100 -12.77 3.93 -19.42
N VAL A 101 -11.60 4.30 -18.87
CA VAL A 101 -11.04 3.73 -17.64
C VAL A 101 -11.97 3.92 -16.44
N ASP A 102 -12.53 5.11 -16.28
CA ASP A 102 -13.26 5.52 -15.08
C ASP A 102 -14.63 4.85 -14.94
N THR A 103 -15.20 4.35 -16.03
CA THR A 103 -16.50 3.67 -16.05
C THR A 103 -16.41 2.17 -16.18
N ASN A 104 -15.21 1.61 -16.35
CA ASN A 104 -15.03 0.17 -16.52
C ASN A 104 -15.21 -0.57 -15.18
N PRO A 105 -16.18 -1.52 -15.08
CA PRO A 105 -16.46 -2.21 -13.82
C PRO A 105 -15.29 -3.03 -13.28
N VAL A 106 -14.45 -3.59 -14.15
CA VAL A 106 -13.27 -4.38 -13.76
C VAL A 106 -12.19 -3.48 -13.15
N VAL A 107 -11.98 -2.30 -13.72
CA VAL A 107 -11.05 -1.30 -13.17
C VAL A 107 -11.55 -0.80 -11.81
N MET A 108 -12.83 -0.46 -11.70
CA MET A 108 -13.47 -0.05 -10.45
C MET A 108 -13.30 -1.13 -9.37
N GLU A 109 -13.59 -2.37 -9.69
CA GLU A 109 -13.44 -3.49 -8.75
C GLU A 109 -12.01 -3.63 -8.25
N LYS A 110 -11.03 -3.55 -9.13
CA LYS A 110 -9.62 -3.64 -8.76
C LYS A 110 -9.14 -2.46 -7.91
N LYS A 111 -9.56 -1.24 -8.22
CA LYS A 111 -9.24 -0.04 -7.42
C LYS A 111 -9.82 -0.15 -6.01
N ILE A 112 -11.08 -0.51 -5.90
CA ILE A 112 -11.77 -0.65 -4.61
C ILE A 112 -11.15 -1.77 -3.78
N THR A 113 -10.97 -2.94 -4.36
CA THR A 113 -10.36 -4.09 -3.68
C THR A 113 -8.97 -3.77 -3.16
N LEU A 114 -8.16 -3.09 -3.97
CA LEU A 114 -6.81 -2.70 -3.58
C LEU A 114 -6.79 -1.69 -2.43
N PHE A 115 -7.71 -0.72 -2.43
CA PHE A 115 -7.84 0.23 -1.32
C PHE A 115 -8.05 -0.47 0.01
N PHE A 116 -9.05 -1.34 0.08
CA PHE A 116 -9.37 -2.07 1.31
C PHE A 116 -8.26 -3.05 1.72
N LYS A 117 -7.61 -3.69 0.75
CA LYS A 117 -6.43 -4.54 1.00
C LYS A 117 -5.25 -3.75 1.58
N ASN A 118 -4.97 -2.56 1.04
CA ASN A 118 -3.86 -1.73 1.50
C ASN A 118 -4.06 -1.22 2.94
N LEU A 119 -5.30 -1.08 3.38
CA LEU A 119 -5.63 -0.72 4.76
C LEU A 119 -5.89 -1.94 5.66
N ASP A 120 -5.67 -3.15 5.13
CA ASP A 120 -5.89 -4.41 5.84
C ASP A 120 -7.32 -4.54 6.42
N ILE A 121 -8.31 -4.13 5.60
CA ILE A 121 -9.73 -4.21 5.95
C ILE A 121 -10.31 -5.53 5.45
N GLY A 122 -10.62 -6.42 6.38
CA GLY A 122 -11.22 -7.71 6.06
C GLY A 122 -12.69 -7.62 5.67
N GLY A 123 -13.13 -8.55 4.81
CA GLY A 123 -14.54 -8.67 4.37
C GLY A 123 -14.87 -7.90 3.08
N VAL A 124 -13.95 -7.11 2.54
CA VAL A 124 -14.13 -6.32 1.32
C VAL A 124 -13.22 -6.84 0.20
N GLY A 125 -13.30 -8.14 -0.06
CA GLY A 125 -12.60 -8.77 -1.18
C GLY A 125 -13.37 -8.65 -2.49
N SER A 126 -12.77 -9.10 -3.60
CA SER A 126 -13.30 -8.99 -4.97
C SER A 126 -14.77 -9.40 -5.10
N GLY A 127 -15.19 -10.51 -4.50
CA GLY A 127 -16.56 -10.99 -4.57
C GLY A 127 -17.59 -10.03 -3.94
N ASN A 128 -17.27 -9.48 -2.75
CA ASN A 128 -18.13 -8.52 -2.09
C ASN A 128 -18.09 -7.15 -2.77
N VAL A 129 -16.95 -6.75 -3.29
CA VAL A 129 -16.81 -5.50 -4.07
C VAL A 129 -17.68 -5.55 -5.33
N LYS A 130 -17.72 -6.68 -6.04
CA LYS A 130 -18.62 -6.86 -7.20
C LYS A 130 -20.09 -6.69 -6.82
N ARG A 131 -20.51 -7.20 -5.66
CA ARG A 131 -21.88 -7.01 -5.13
C ARG A 131 -22.17 -5.55 -4.81
N LEU A 132 -21.22 -4.83 -4.19
CA LEU A 132 -21.32 -3.40 -3.93
C LEU A 132 -21.46 -2.59 -5.21
N ILE A 133 -20.63 -2.87 -6.22
CA ILE A 133 -20.71 -2.21 -7.53
C ILE A 133 -22.05 -2.46 -8.20
N LYS A 134 -22.57 -3.69 -8.17
CA LYS A 134 -23.90 -4.03 -8.68
C LYS A 134 -25.00 -3.25 -7.99
N ALA A 135 -24.85 -2.99 -6.69
CA ALA A 135 -25.77 -2.17 -5.90
C ALA A 135 -25.54 -0.64 -6.06
N LYS A 136 -24.69 -0.22 -7.00
CA LYS A 136 -24.35 1.19 -7.29
C LYS A 136 -23.45 1.87 -6.25
N TYR A 137 -22.87 1.13 -5.35
CA TYR A 137 -21.75 1.57 -4.51
C TYR A 137 -20.42 1.26 -5.23
N ASP A 138 -20.15 2.01 -6.27
CA ASP A 138 -19.14 1.73 -7.29
C ASP A 138 -17.88 2.60 -7.16
N THR A 139 -17.75 3.34 -6.07
CA THR A 139 -16.56 4.12 -5.73
C THR A 139 -16.16 3.88 -4.27
N ILE A 140 -14.88 4.08 -3.97
CA ILE A 140 -14.39 4.01 -2.59
C ILE A 140 -15.13 4.97 -1.67
N PRO A 141 -15.32 6.27 -2.02
CA PRO A 141 -16.06 7.20 -1.20
C PRO A 141 -17.50 6.78 -0.93
N LYS A 142 -18.21 6.24 -1.91
CA LYS A 142 -19.59 5.74 -1.71
C LYS A 142 -19.63 4.62 -0.67
N ILE A 143 -18.68 3.69 -0.72
CA ILE A 143 -18.60 2.58 0.23
C ILE A 143 -18.23 3.07 1.63
N LEU A 144 -17.27 3.97 1.75
CA LEU A 144 -16.87 4.55 3.04
C LEU A 144 -17.97 5.38 3.69
N ALA A 145 -18.83 6.00 2.89
CA ALA A 145 -19.94 6.82 3.37
C ALA A 145 -21.19 6.03 3.75
N MET A 146 -21.26 4.72 3.44
CA MET A 146 -22.40 3.86 3.78
C MET A 146 -22.59 3.72 5.30
N ASP A 147 -23.84 3.76 5.73
CA ASP A 147 -24.22 3.33 7.09
C ASP A 147 -24.47 1.82 7.14
N GLU A 148 -24.64 1.27 8.34
CA GLU A 148 -24.84 -0.17 8.52
C GLU A 148 -26.12 -0.68 7.82
N LYS A 149 -27.16 0.14 7.76
CA LYS A 149 -28.45 -0.23 7.11
C LYS A 149 -28.29 -0.31 5.60
N GLU A 150 -27.48 0.55 5.01
CA GLU A 150 -27.21 0.53 3.57
C GLU A 150 -26.48 -0.76 3.16
N TYR A 151 -25.56 -1.27 4.00
CA TYR A 151 -24.93 -2.57 3.73
C TYR A 151 -25.94 -3.73 3.67
N LEU A 152 -27.02 -3.67 4.44
CA LEU A 152 -28.08 -4.68 4.40
C LEU A 152 -28.88 -4.68 3.10
N THR A 153 -28.85 -3.60 2.33
CA THR A 153 -29.53 -3.50 1.04
C THR A 153 -28.77 -4.19 -0.09
N VAL A 154 -27.51 -4.52 0.13
CA VAL A 154 -26.67 -5.17 -0.88
C VAL A 154 -27.03 -6.64 -1.00
N GLU A 155 -27.35 -7.11 -2.20
CA GLU A 155 -27.68 -8.51 -2.46
C GLU A 155 -26.59 -9.45 -1.95
N GLY A 156 -27.00 -10.44 -1.13
CA GLY A 156 -26.10 -11.42 -0.53
C GLY A 156 -25.43 -10.96 0.77
N PHE A 157 -25.66 -9.72 1.22
CA PHE A 157 -25.20 -9.25 2.52
C PHE A 157 -26.29 -9.50 3.56
N LYS A 158 -26.08 -10.51 4.41
CA LYS A 158 -26.92 -10.74 5.59
C LYS A 158 -26.40 -9.95 6.77
N ALA A 159 -27.21 -9.81 7.83
CA ALA A 159 -26.91 -9.00 9.01
C ALA A 159 -25.50 -9.24 9.58
N LYS A 160 -25.07 -10.48 9.71
CA LYS A 160 -23.72 -10.82 10.23
C LYS A 160 -22.59 -10.28 9.33
N LEU A 161 -22.72 -10.42 8.01
CA LEU A 161 -21.71 -9.94 7.06
C LEU A 161 -21.73 -8.41 6.98
N ALA A 162 -22.90 -7.80 6.89
CA ALA A 162 -23.06 -6.35 6.86
C ALA A 162 -22.44 -5.68 8.09
N ASN A 163 -22.77 -6.18 9.29
CA ASN A 163 -22.18 -5.69 10.54
C ASN A 163 -20.66 -5.87 10.57
N LYS A 164 -20.15 -7.04 10.16
CA LYS A 164 -18.71 -7.31 10.11
C LYS A 164 -17.97 -6.34 9.19
N ILE A 165 -18.48 -6.12 7.98
CA ILE A 165 -17.86 -5.21 7.01
C ILE A 165 -17.88 -3.78 7.55
N TYR A 166 -19.04 -3.30 7.99
CA TYR A 166 -19.20 -1.96 8.56
C TYR A 166 -18.24 -1.73 9.73
N THR A 167 -18.23 -2.62 10.70
CA THR A 167 -17.37 -2.51 11.90
C THR A 167 -15.89 -2.53 11.55
N ASN A 168 -15.47 -3.42 10.63
CA ASN A 168 -14.08 -3.49 10.18
C ASN A 168 -13.65 -2.20 9.49
N ILE A 169 -14.49 -1.64 8.63
CA ILE A 169 -14.19 -0.38 7.93
C ILE A 169 -14.07 0.75 8.95
N GLN A 170 -15.05 0.93 9.83
CA GLN A 170 -15.03 2.01 10.83
C GLN A 170 -13.77 1.94 11.71
N LYS A 171 -13.47 0.77 12.26
CA LYS A 171 -12.31 0.55 13.12
C LYS A 171 -10.99 0.85 12.39
N ARG A 172 -10.81 0.27 11.21
CA ARG A 172 -9.53 0.42 10.47
C ARG A 172 -9.34 1.82 9.93
N ILE A 173 -10.40 2.49 9.48
CA ILE A 173 -10.33 3.89 9.07
C ILE A 173 -9.99 4.79 10.25
N GLU A 174 -10.60 4.57 11.42
CA GLU A 174 -10.28 5.33 12.63
C GLU A 174 -8.81 5.17 13.04
N GLU A 175 -8.30 3.93 13.02
CA GLU A 175 -6.90 3.61 13.35
C GLU A 175 -5.90 4.05 12.29
N SER A 176 -6.33 4.29 11.05
CA SER A 176 -5.44 4.65 9.94
C SER A 176 -4.94 6.08 10.03
N SER A 177 -3.64 6.27 9.78
CA SER A 177 -3.06 7.60 9.64
C SER A 177 -3.52 8.28 8.34
N LEU A 178 -3.46 9.61 8.32
CA LEU A 178 -3.74 10.39 7.11
C LEU A 178 -2.83 9.96 5.94
N VAL A 179 -1.55 9.72 6.20
CA VAL A 179 -0.58 9.25 5.19
C VAL A 179 -0.97 7.89 4.62
N SER A 180 -1.41 6.96 5.47
CA SER A 180 -1.89 5.65 5.01
C SER A 180 -3.14 5.76 4.13
N LEU A 181 -4.07 6.65 4.46
CA LEU A 181 -5.24 6.94 3.63
C LEU A 181 -4.85 7.57 2.29
N MET A 182 -3.92 8.53 2.30
CA MET A 182 -3.40 9.16 1.09
C MET A 182 -2.79 8.12 0.14
N LYS A 183 -1.94 7.24 0.66
CA LYS A 183 -1.35 6.15 -0.12
C LYS A 183 -2.41 5.17 -0.63
N ALA A 184 -3.31 4.71 0.25
CA ALA A 184 -4.32 3.72 -0.10
C ALA A 184 -5.30 4.23 -1.15
N SER A 185 -5.64 5.52 -1.14
CA SER A 185 -6.52 6.15 -2.13
C SER A 185 -6.02 6.02 -3.57
N GLY A 186 -4.72 5.88 -3.75
CA GLY A 186 -4.08 5.84 -5.07
C GLY A 186 -4.10 7.17 -5.83
N ILE A 187 -4.68 8.22 -5.27
CA ILE A 187 -4.86 9.53 -5.93
C ILE A 187 -3.52 10.18 -6.27
N PHE A 188 -2.52 10.06 -5.39
CA PHE A 188 -1.21 10.67 -5.61
C PHE A 188 -0.35 9.93 -6.64
N GLY A 189 -0.77 8.74 -7.07
CA GLY A 189 -0.13 7.99 -8.14
C GLY A 189 1.14 7.26 -7.73
N ARG A 190 1.83 6.72 -8.73
CA ARG A 190 3.08 5.98 -8.53
C ARG A 190 4.20 6.93 -8.11
N GLY A 191 5.03 6.48 -7.19
CA GLY A 191 6.22 7.22 -6.73
C GLY A 191 5.96 8.17 -5.56
N LEU A 192 4.71 8.37 -5.13
CA LEU A 192 4.32 9.12 -3.94
C LEU A 192 3.72 8.17 -2.89
N GLY A 193 4.56 7.32 -2.30
CA GLY A 193 4.22 6.47 -1.18
C GLY A 193 4.49 7.14 0.18
N GLU A 194 4.23 6.41 1.27
CA GLU A 194 4.38 6.92 2.65
C GLU A 194 5.74 7.57 2.91
N ARG A 195 6.83 6.98 2.41
CA ARG A 195 8.20 7.50 2.59
C ARG A 195 8.41 8.91 2.02
N LYS A 196 7.62 9.31 1.03
CA LYS A 196 7.68 10.64 0.42
C LYS A 196 6.61 11.57 0.96
N ILE A 197 5.43 11.06 1.25
CA ILE A 197 4.31 11.86 1.78
C ILE A 197 4.56 12.24 3.24
N GLN A 198 5.02 11.32 4.08
CA GLN A 198 5.24 11.59 5.50
C GLN A 198 6.16 12.80 5.76
N PRO A 199 7.34 12.92 5.12
CA PRO A 199 8.19 14.09 5.29
C PRO A 199 7.53 15.41 4.89
N ILE A 200 6.65 15.40 3.88
CA ILE A 200 5.89 16.59 3.47
C ILE A 200 4.95 17.03 4.60
N LEU A 201 4.17 16.09 5.14
CA LEU A 201 3.22 16.39 6.22
C LEU A 201 3.94 16.72 7.54
N ASP A 202 5.10 16.14 7.80
CA ASP A 202 5.91 16.46 8.98
C ASP A 202 6.45 17.89 8.92
N ALA A 203 6.91 18.33 7.73
CA ALA A 203 7.41 19.67 7.50
C ALA A 203 6.28 20.73 7.39
N HIS A 204 5.17 20.36 6.78
CA HIS A 204 4.04 21.23 6.48
C HIS A 204 2.72 20.53 6.84
N PRO A 205 2.36 20.44 8.13
CA PRO A 205 1.20 19.65 8.58
C PRO A 205 -0.14 20.13 8.00
N ASP A 206 -0.26 21.39 7.65
CA ASP A 206 -1.45 22.04 7.11
C ASP A 206 -1.50 22.13 5.58
N ILE A 207 -0.51 21.56 4.87
CA ILE A 207 -0.34 21.72 3.42
C ILE A 207 -1.60 21.33 2.62
N LEU A 208 -2.39 20.38 3.11
CA LEU A 208 -3.61 19.92 2.46
C LEU A 208 -4.77 20.91 2.58
N ILE A 209 -4.86 21.62 3.71
CA ILE A 209 -6.02 22.43 4.09
C ILE A 209 -5.73 23.94 4.19
N SER A 210 -4.48 24.34 4.03
CA SER A 210 -4.11 25.76 4.07
C SER A 210 -4.67 26.54 2.88
N ASP A 211 -4.93 27.83 3.09
CA ASP A 211 -5.39 28.75 2.05
C ASP A 211 -4.28 29.24 1.10
N GLU A 212 -3.11 28.64 1.18
CA GLU A 212 -1.97 28.98 0.34
C GLU A 212 -2.26 28.66 -1.12
N THR A 213 -1.69 29.45 -2.01
CA THR A 213 -1.78 29.22 -3.45
C THR A 213 -1.04 27.94 -3.85
N THR A 214 -1.37 27.41 -5.01
CA THR A 214 -0.68 26.26 -5.61
C THR A 214 0.83 26.49 -5.71
N GLU A 215 1.25 27.71 -6.07
CA GLU A 215 2.67 28.08 -6.17
C GLU A 215 3.38 28.09 -4.81
N GLU A 216 2.73 28.61 -3.79
CA GLU A 216 3.27 28.61 -2.41
C GLU A 216 3.39 27.19 -1.87
N LYS A 217 2.37 26.35 -2.08
CA LYS A 217 2.42 24.93 -1.72
C LYS A 217 3.53 24.19 -2.46
N LEU A 218 3.69 24.46 -3.75
CA LEU A 218 4.74 23.87 -4.57
C LEU A 218 6.14 24.22 -4.04
N LYS A 219 6.36 25.48 -3.67
CA LYS A 219 7.59 25.96 -3.05
C LYS A 219 7.91 25.21 -1.76
N LYS A 220 6.92 25.07 -0.88
CA LYS A 220 7.05 24.36 0.38
C LYS A 220 7.39 22.88 0.17
N VAL A 221 6.69 22.20 -0.71
CA VAL A 221 6.94 20.78 -0.99
C VAL A 221 8.31 20.56 -1.61
N LYS A 222 8.75 21.44 -2.51
CA LYS A 222 10.10 21.39 -3.09
C LYS A 222 11.22 21.56 -2.06
N SER A 223 10.98 22.29 -0.98
CA SER A 223 11.97 22.48 0.08
C SER A 223 12.20 21.23 0.93
N VAL A 224 11.31 20.26 0.85
CA VAL A 224 11.44 18.99 1.57
C VAL A 224 12.50 18.12 0.91
N LYS A 225 13.43 17.60 1.72
CA LYS A 225 14.53 16.77 1.24
C LYS A 225 14.05 15.58 0.40
N GLY A 226 14.59 15.41 -0.79
CA GLY A 226 14.24 14.32 -1.69
C GLY A 226 13.06 14.61 -2.62
N MET A 227 12.51 15.85 -2.61
CA MET A 227 11.44 16.29 -3.50
C MET A 227 11.98 17.01 -4.72
N ALA A 228 12.00 16.32 -5.86
CA ALA A 228 12.28 16.94 -7.15
C ALA A 228 11.05 17.71 -7.66
N GLN A 229 11.26 18.68 -8.55
CA GLN A 229 10.20 19.51 -9.15
C GLN A 229 8.99 18.71 -9.64
N LYS A 230 9.24 17.63 -10.39
CA LYS A 230 8.17 16.78 -10.96
C LYS A 230 7.36 16.08 -9.86
N THR A 231 8.01 15.60 -8.81
CA THR A 231 7.36 14.91 -7.69
C THR A 231 6.56 15.89 -6.84
N ALA A 232 7.12 17.07 -6.56
CA ALA A 232 6.45 18.13 -5.82
C ALA A 232 5.19 18.61 -6.56
N LYS A 233 5.29 18.84 -7.86
CA LYS A 233 4.13 19.22 -8.71
C LYS A 233 3.07 18.12 -8.70
N ALA A 234 3.44 16.87 -8.86
CA ALA A 234 2.52 15.74 -8.83
C ALA A 234 1.77 15.64 -7.49
N PHE A 235 2.43 15.94 -6.37
CA PHE A 235 1.79 15.98 -5.06
C PHE A 235 0.78 17.13 -4.96
N VAL A 236 1.19 18.34 -5.29
CA VAL A 236 0.36 19.55 -5.14
C VAL A 236 -0.87 19.49 -6.05
N ASP A 237 -0.72 19.04 -7.28
CA ASP A 237 -1.83 18.88 -8.25
C ASP A 237 -2.90 17.87 -7.78
N LYS A 238 -2.57 16.99 -6.82
CA LYS A 238 -3.48 15.97 -6.28
C LYS A 238 -4.10 16.30 -4.92
N ILE A 239 -3.78 17.46 -4.37
CA ILE A 239 -4.37 17.91 -3.09
C ILE A 239 -5.88 18.07 -3.22
N GLU A 240 -6.37 18.84 -4.20
CA GLU A 240 -7.82 19.05 -4.38
C GLU A 240 -8.60 17.76 -4.65
N PRO A 241 -8.17 16.87 -5.56
CA PRO A 241 -8.81 15.57 -5.73
C PRO A 241 -8.85 14.74 -4.44
N PHE A 242 -7.81 14.79 -3.62
CA PHE A 242 -7.78 14.07 -2.35
C PHE A 242 -8.73 14.69 -1.30
N ILE A 243 -8.81 16.01 -1.23
CA ILE A 243 -9.78 16.69 -0.36
C ILE A 243 -11.21 16.31 -0.75
N ALA A 244 -11.53 16.33 -2.05
CA ALA A 244 -12.84 15.89 -2.55
C ALA A 244 -13.12 14.42 -2.20
N PHE A 245 -12.12 13.54 -2.29
CA PHE A 245 -12.23 12.15 -1.85
C PHE A 245 -12.58 12.04 -0.37
N MET A 246 -11.91 12.82 0.49
CA MET A 246 -12.16 12.81 1.94
C MET A 246 -13.55 13.36 2.28
N GLU A 247 -14.00 14.40 1.60
CA GLU A 247 -15.35 14.97 1.77
C GLU A 247 -16.44 13.96 1.37
N GLN A 248 -16.33 13.37 0.21
CA GLN A 248 -17.26 12.37 -0.31
C GLN A 248 -17.29 11.10 0.56
N SER A 249 -16.16 10.77 1.19
CA SER A 249 -16.02 9.64 2.11
C SER A 249 -16.49 9.94 3.54
N LYS A 250 -16.91 11.17 3.83
CA LYS A 250 -17.25 11.66 5.19
C LYS A 250 -16.09 11.53 6.19
N LEU A 251 -14.86 11.78 5.73
CA LEU A 251 -13.62 11.65 6.50
C LEU A 251 -12.88 12.97 6.70
N THR A 252 -13.54 14.11 6.57
CA THR A 252 -12.93 15.44 6.71
C THR A 252 -12.29 15.68 8.06
N SER A 253 -12.77 15.04 9.12
CA SER A 253 -12.17 15.10 10.45
C SER A 253 -10.72 14.61 10.49
N LYS A 254 -10.34 13.69 9.59
CA LYS A 254 -8.96 13.19 9.44
C LYS A 254 -7.99 14.21 8.83
N LEU A 255 -8.51 15.24 8.16
CA LEU A 255 -7.72 16.35 7.60
C LEU A 255 -7.35 17.40 8.63
N GLN A 256 -8.03 17.42 9.77
CA GLN A 256 -7.70 18.34 10.87
C GLN A 256 -6.32 17.96 11.39
N ILE A 257 -5.48 18.96 11.54
CA ILE A 257 -4.20 18.81 12.23
C ILE A 257 -4.57 18.40 13.65
N GLU A 258 -4.30 17.14 14.01
CA GLU A 258 -4.07 16.87 15.42
C GLU A 258 -2.95 17.83 15.82
N LYS A 259 -3.27 18.90 16.54
CA LYS A 259 -2.27 19.60 17.30
C LYS A 259 -1.64 18.50 18.15
N LYS A 260 -0.47 18.00 17.73
CA LYS A 260 0.42 17.34 18.68
C LYS A 260 0.55 18.39 19.77
N GLU A 261 -0.12 18.16 20.88
CA GLU A 261 0.22 18.90 22.09
C GLU A 261 1.73 18.82 22.14
N GLU A 262 2.41 19.95 22.05
CA GLU A 262 3.85 19.97 22.29
C GLU A 262 3.99 19.41 23.68
N VAL A 263 4.36 18.13 23.76
CA VAL A 263 4.65 17.50 25.03
C VAL A 263 5.85 18.27 25.56
N VAL A 264 5.59 19.19 26.49
CA VAL A 264 6.64 19.95 27.12
C VAL A 264 7.35 18.99 28.07
N TYR A 265 8.47 18.47 27.58
CA TYR A 265 9.32 17.61 28.40
C TYR A 265 10.08 18.44 29.41
N ASP A 266 10.22 17.88 30.61
CA ASP A 266 11.19 18.36 31.56
C ASP A 266 12.61 18.13 31.04
N LYS A 267 13.24 19.20 30.56
CA LYS A 267 14.58 19.12 29.95
C LYS A 267 15.67 18.76 30.96
N GLU A 268 15.42 18.95 32.24
CA GLU A 268 16.32 18.59 33.33
C GLU A 268 16.19 17.13 33.78
N HIS A 269 15.17 16.43 33.28
CA HIS A 269 14.99 15.01 33.59
C HIS A 269 16.17 14.17 33.07
N PRO A 270 16.76 13.26 33.88
CA PRO A 270 17.95 12.47 33.48
C PRO A 270 17.79 11.63 32.20
N LEU A 271 16.55 11.27 31.87
CA LEU A 271 16.25 10.48 30.64
C LEU A 271 15.96 11.34 29.41
N PHE A 272 15.91 12.67 29.55
CA PHE A 272 15.61 13.55 28.42
C PHE A 272 16.67 13.40 27.32
N LYS A 273 16.22 13.12 26.08
CA LYS A 273 17.08 12.85 24.91
C LYS A 273 18.07 11.68 25.10
N LYS A 274 17.84 10.80 26.08
CA LYS A 274 18.66 9.62 26.30
C LYS A 274 18.07 8.41 25.59
N ARG A 275 18.93 7.62 24.99
CA ARG A 275 18.55 6.37 24.33
C ARG A 275 18.71 5.20 25.29
N ILE A 276 17.61 4.55 25.61
CA ILE A 276 17.54 3.40 26.51
C ILE A 276 17.14 2.15 25.71
N VAL A 277 17.75 1.04 26.01
CA VAL A 277 17.42 -0.25 25.41
C VAL A 277 16.86 -1.15 26.49
N LEU A 278 15.70 -1.77 26.22
CA LEU A 278 15.04 -2.70 27.12
C LEU A 278 15.32 -4.14 26.65
N THR A 279 15.61 -5.05 27.59
CA THR A 279 15.81 -6.46 27.30
C THR A 279 15.08 -7.34 28.31
N GLU A 280 14.26 -8.28 27.82
CA GLU A 280 13.37 -9.18 28.58
C GLU A 280 12.35 -8.46 29.49
N ILE A 281 12.09 -7.20 29.28
CA ILE A 281 11.07 -6.47 30.00
C ILE A 281 9.69 -6.78 29.41
N LYS A 282 8.75 -7.20 30.26
CA LYS A 282 7.38 -7.50 29.88
C LYS A 282 6.50 -6.25 29.94
N GLY A 283 5.61 -6.11 28.98
CA GLY A 283 4.69 -4.96 28.93
C GLY A 283 5.33 -3.70 28.32
N LYS A 284 4.53 -2.64 28.20
CA LYS A 284 4.93 -1.37 27.59
C LYS A 284 5.01 -0.20 28.58
N GLU A 285 4.92 -0.50 29.86
CA GLU A 285 4.89 0.53 30.89
C GLU A 285 6.18 1.34 30.95
N LEU A 286 7.33 0.67 31.01
CA LEU A 286 8.65 1.33 31.03
C LEU A 286 8.93 2.07 29.72
N GLU A 287 8.55 1.50 28.60
CA GLU A 287 8.66 2.17 27.30
C GLU A 287 7.87 3.50 27.30
N ARG A 288 6.60 3.46 27.73
CA ARG A 288 5.75 4.66 27.85
C ARG A 288 6.35 5.69 28.80
N PHE A 289 6.87 5.24 29.93
CA PHE A 289 7.51 6.13 30.89
C PHE A 289 8.73 6.84 30.28
N ILE A 290 9.65 6.10 29.65
CA ILE A 290 10.84 6.67 29.00
C ILE A 290 10.43 7.71 27.95
N LEU A 291 9.48 7.37 27.10
CA LEU A 291 8.96 8.27 26.07
C LEU A 291 8.29 9.51 26.68
N SER A 292 7.56 9.36 27.79
CA SER A 292 6.92 10.50 28.49
C SER A 292 7.92 11.49 29.07
N LYS A 293 9.15 11.06 29.31
CA LYS A 293 10.26 11.91 29.78
C LYS A 293 11.13 12.47 28.64
N GLY A 294 10.72 12.26 27.39
CA GLY A 294 11.47 12.71 26.22
C GLY A 294 12.70 11.86 25.90
N GLY A 295 12.78 10.65 26.47
CA GLY A 295 13.78 9.64 26.11
C GLY A 295 13.41 8.88 24.85
N GLU A 296 14.34 8.09 24.35
CA GLU A 296 14.18 7.21 23.17
C GLU A 296 14.36 5.75 23.59
N VAL A 297 13.48 4.86 23.11
CA VAL A 297 13.65 3.41 23.30
C VAL A 297 14.24 2.80 22.04
N GLY A 298 15.48 2.32 22.16
CA GLY A 298 16.22 1.69 21.06
C GLY A 298 15.94 0.20 20.96
N LYS A 299 15.92 -0.32 19.74
CA LYS A 299 15.77 -1.76 19.49
C LYS A 299 17.07 -2.54 19.75
N ASN A 300 18.21 -1.93 19.42
CA ASN A 300 19.54 -2.54 19.53
C ASN A 300 20.48 -1.65 20.32
N VAL A 301 21.47 -2.27 20.98
CA VAL A 301 22.53 -1.57 21.70
C VAL A 301 23.58 -1.04 20.73
N SER A 302 23.99 0.20 20.92
CA SER A 302 25.03 0.88 20.12
C SER A 302 25.83 1.85 21.00
N LYS A 303 26.90 2.41 20.48
CA LYS A 303 27.69 3.44 21.19
C LYS A 303 26.87 4.67 21.63
N LYS A 304 25.69 4.89 21.03
CA LYS A 304 24.74 5.96 21.38
C LYS A 304 23.77 5.55 22.50
N THR A 305 23.81 4.31 22.94
CA THR A 305 22.95 3.83 24.03
C THR A 305 23.44 4.37 25.37
N PHE A 306 22.55 5.03 26.09
CA PHE A 306 22.86 5.59 27.41
C PHE A 306 22.78 4.54 28.52
N LEU A 307 21.76 3.67 28.46
CA LEU A 307 21.44 2.70 29.48
C LEU A 307 20.75 1.48 28.88
N VAL A 308 21.07 0.30 29.40
CA VAL A 308 20.33 -0.94 29.11
C VAL A 308 19.60 -1.39 30.37
N VAL A 309 18.29 -1.53 30.29
CA VAL A 309 17.44 -2.04 31.37
C VAL A 309 17.19 -3.51 31.12
N LYS A 310 17.63 -4.38 32.00
CA LYS A 310 17.46 -5.83 31.96
C LYS A 310 16.44 -6.28 33.03
N LYS A 311 15.81 -7.42 32.83
CA LYS A 311 14.79 -7.95 33.74
C LYS A 311 15.34 -8.14 35.16
N ASP A 312 16.47 -8.82 35.30
CA ASP A 312 17.13 -9.14 36.57
C ASP A 312 18.64 -9.35 36.38
N GLU A 313 19.34 -9.68 37.44
CA GLU A 313 20.80 -9.92 37.40
C GLU A 313 21.19 -11.17 36.61
N MET A 314 20.28 -12.14 36.45
CA MET A 314 20.50 -13.37 35.70
C MET A 314 20.22 -13.24 34.20
N THR A 315 19.70 -12.07 33.74
CA THR A 315 19.40 -11.81 32.33
C THR A 315 20.67 -11.88 31.49
N ASP A 316 20.73 -12.89 30.64
CA ASP A 316 21.82 -13.12 29.67
C ASP A 316 21.28 -13.09 28.25
N THR A 317 21.32 -11.92 27.65
CA THR A 317 20.84 -11.67 26.29
C THR A 317 21.91 -11.00 25.43
N GLU A 318 21.77 -11.09 24.11
CA GLU A 318 22.68 -10.38 23.19
C GLU A 318 22.77 -8.88 23.51
N LYS A 319 21.68 -8.27 23.92
CA LYS A 319 21.64 -6.84 24.29
C LYS A 319 22.42 -6.56 25.57
N ALA A 320 22.27 -7.39 26.61
CA ALA A 320 23.02 -7.28 27.85
C ALA A 320 24.52 -7.50 27.61
N ASN A 321 24.88 -8.47 26.78
CA ASN A 321 26.27 -8.77 26.43
C ASN A 321 26.88 -7.66 25.56
N ALA A 322 26.15 -7.13 24.62
CA ALA A 322 26.58 -5.97 23.81
C ALA A 322 26.86 -4.75 24.67
N ALA A 323 26.03 -4.51 25.71
CA ALA A 323 26.25 -3.43 26.65
C ALA A 323 27.57 -3.60 27.42
N LYS A 324 27.90 -4.80 27.90
CA LYS A 324 29.18 -5.11 28.53
C LYS A 324 30.37 -4.83 27.61
N LEU A 325 30.29 -5.31 26.37
CA LEU A 325 31.37 -5.12 25.37
C LEU A 325 31.61 -3.64 25.05
N LEU A 326 30.57 -2.82 25.04
CA LEU A 326 30.63 -1.39 24.71
C LEU A 326 30.84 -0.49 25.96
N GLY A 327 30.94 -1.09 27.16
CA GLY A 327 31.08 -0.33 28.42
C GLY A 327 29.85 0.50 28.78
N ILE A 328 28.66 0.08 28.34
CA ILE A 328 27.40 0.77 28.60
C ILE A 328 26.80 0.28 29.92
N LYS A 329 26.35 1.22 30.73
CA LYS A 329 25.72 0.92 32.03
C LYS A 329 24.49 0.03 31.85
N THR A 330 24.37 -1.02 32.65
CA THR A 330 23.19 -1.85 32.77
C THR A 330 22.54 -1.68 34.13
N ILE A 331 21.22 -1.78 34.20
CA ILE A 331 20.44 -1.70 35.41
C ILE A 331 19.30 -2.72 35.35
N THR A 332 18.93 -3.31 36.49
CA THR A 332 17.76 -4.19 36.54
C THR A 332 16.46 -3.38 36.51
N GLU A 333 15.37 -4.00 36.05
CA GLU A 333 14.05 -3.37 36.04
C GLU A 333 13.66 -2.81 37.42
N VAL A 334 13.88 -3.60 38.47
CA VAL A 334 13.59 -3.20 39.86
C VAL A 334 14.36 -1.95 40.26
N ASN A 335 15.65 -1.91 39.97
CA ASN A 335 16.50 -0.76 40.31
C ASN A 335 16.18 0.45 39.45
N PHE A 336 15.83 0.25 38.19
CA PHE A 336 15.38 1.33 37.31
C PHE A 336 14.08 1.96 37.81
N ARG A 337 13.10 1.15 38.19
CA ARG A 337 11.85 1.64 38.81
C ARG A 337 12.10 2.43 40.08
N LYS A 338 12.99 1.94 40.92
CA LYS A 338 13.37 2.63 42.18
C LYS A 338 14.10 3.95 41.91
N GLU A 339 15.04 3.97 40.95
CA GLU A 339 15.84 5.17 40.65
C GLU A 339 14.96 6.30 40.07
N TYR A 340 13.94 5.97 39.29
CA TYR A 340 13.06 6.94 38.62
C TYR A 340 11.66 7.05 39.25
N ASN A 341 11.40 6.46 40.42
CA ASN A 341 10.14 6.47 41.15
C ASN A 341 8.91 6.05 40.34
N ILE A 342 9.02 4.88 39.69
CA ILE A 342 7.96 4.30 38.87
C ILE A 342 7.21 3.21 39.66
#